data_f1fc667df1af3a941a3bddb051e55f5e
#
_entry.id   f1fc667df1af3a941a3bddb051e55f5e
#
_cell.length_a   1.000
_cell.length_b   1.000
_cell.length_c   1.000
_cell.angle_alpha   90.00
_cell.angle_beta   90.00
_cell.angle_gamma   90.00
#
_symmetry.space_group_name_H-M   'P 1'
#
loop_
_entity.id
_entity.type
_entity.pdbx_description
1 polymer ?
#
loop_
_entity_poly.entity_id
_entity_poly.type
_entity_poly.pdbx_seq_one_letter_code
_entity_poly.pdbx_strand_id
1 'polypeptide(L)'
;MTAMHVALGDSVRFGKTVGETDVYMFAGVTGDFSGNHVDEVYMKKSKYGQRIAHGALMVGYMSTASTMMIDRALAKGLDSTPVSLGYDRVRFLAPVFFGDSIRVTYTISEIDRDRQRSRAKVEVHNQHGDLVAVAEHILKWVPDKPGEAAA
;
A
#
# COMPACT_ATOMS: atom_id res chain seq x y z
N MET A 1 -28.68 2.03 -0.46
CA MET A 1 -27.24 2.16 -0.75
C MET A 1 -26.48 1.74 0.48
N THR A 2 -25.59 0.79 0.34
CA THR A 2 -24.72 0.33 1.43
C THR A 2 -23.77 1.45 1.86
N ALA A 3 -23.63 1.68 3.16
CA ALA A 3 -22.76 2.72 3.66
C ALA A 3 -21.28 2.27 3.56
N MET A 4 -20.43 3.05 2.91
CA MET A 4 -18.99 2.74 2.81
C MET A 4 -18.22 3.00 4.10
N HIS A 5 -18.80 3.71 5.06
CA HIS A 5 -18.20 4.07 6.36
C HIS A 5 -16.83 4.76 6.29
N VAL A 6 -16.51 5.38 5.16
CA VAL A 6 -15.35 6.24 4.96
C VAL A 6 -15.80 7.63 4.50
N ALA A 7 -15.02 8.64 4.83
CA ALA A 7 -15.26 10.04 4.47
C ALA A 7 -14.03 10.64 3.76
N LEU A 8 -14.26 11.70 2.99
CA LEU A 8 -13.15 12.48 2.41
C LEU A 8 -12.24 12.99 3.53
N GLY A 9 -10.94 12.83 3.34
CA GLY A 9 -9.93 13.21 4.32
C GLY A 9 -9.68 12.18 5.43
N ASP A 10 -10.47 11.10 5.53
CA ASP A 10 -10.14 9.97 6.42
C ASP A 10 -8.74 9.48 6.07
N SER A 11 -7.89 9.35 7.09
CA SER A 11 -6.50 8.97 6.90
C SER A 11 -6.03 7.93 7.92
N VAL A 12 -5.17 7.03 7.46
CA VAL A 12 -4.44 6.07 8.29
C VAL A 12 -2.95 6.12 7.98
N ARG A 13 -2.15 5.67 8.92
CA ARG A 13 -0.69 5.61 8.77
C ARG A 13 -0.18 4.24 9.17
N PHE A 14 0.72 3.71 8.35
CA PHE A 14 1.44 2.46 8.59
C PHE A 14 2.93 2.76 8.61
N GLY A 15 3.67 2.19 9.55
CA GLY A 15 5.12 2.34 9.64
C GLY A 15 5.83 1.00 9.67
N LYS A 16 6.99 0.92 9.02
CA LYS A 16 7.81 -0.29 8.98
C LYS A 16 9.28 0.05 8.70
N THR A 17 10.18 -0.63 9.40
CA THR A 17 11.59 -0.68 8.99
C THR A 17 11.76 -1.78 7.95
N VAL A 18 12.28 -1.41 6.78
CA VAL A 18 12.48 -2.32 5.65
C VAL A 18 13.79 -3.06 5.84
N GLY A 19 13.71 -4.33 6.18
CA GLY A 19 14.87 -5.19 6.39
C GLY A 19 15.26 -5.99 5.15
N GLU A 20 16.46 -6.56 5.19
CA GLU A 20 16.94 -7.50 4.17
C GLU A 20 15.99 -8.68 3.99
N THR A 21 15.43 -9.20 5.08
CA THR A 21 14.45 -10.30 5.05
C THR A 21 13.22 -9.95 4.22
N ASP A 22 12.70 -8.71 4.33
CA ASP A 22 11.54 -8.27 3.55
C ASP A 22 11.83 -8.33 2.05
N VAL A 23 13.02 -7.89 1.65
CA VAL A 23 13.46 -7.87 0.25
C VAL A 23 13.66 -9.29 -0.27
N TYR A 24 14.31 -10.17 0.49
CA TYR A 24 14.51 -11.56 0.08
C TYR A 24 13.21 -12.36 0.05
N MET A 25 12.30 -12.15 0.98
CA MET A 25 10.97 -12.75 0.95
C MET A 25 10.19 -12.30 -0.29
N PHE A 26 10.21 -11.01 -0.61
CA PHE A 26 9.57 -10.48 -1.81
C PHE A 26 10.18 -11.08 -3.08
N ALA A 27 11.52 -11.13 -3.18
CA ALA A 27 12.22 -11.77 -4.29
C ALA A 27 11.83 -13.26 -4.42
N GLY A 28 11.75 -13.98 -3.32
CA GLY A 28 11.36 -15.40 -3.29
C GLY A 28 9.94 -15.65 -3.75
N VAL A 29 9.00 -14.79 -3.34
CA VAL A 29 7.59 -14.90 -3.72
C VAL A 29 7.33 -14.51 -5.18
N THR A 30 8.03 -13.48 -5.67
CA THR A 30 7.79 -12.91 -7.02
C THR A 30 8.70 -13.48 -8.10
N GLY A 31 9.87 -14.01 -7.73
CA GLY A 31 10.94 -14.41 -8.65
C GLY A 31 11.84 -13.24 -9.09
N ASP A 32 11.68 -12.04 -8.53
CA ASP A 32 12.49 -10.85 -8.89
C ASP A 32 13.78 -10.80 -8.07
N PHE A 33 14.79 -11.52 -8.54
CA PHE A 33 16.15 -11.54 -8.00
C PHE A 33 17.10 -10.59 -8.76
N SER A 34 16.61 -9.44 -9.20
CA SER A 34 17.47 -8.43 -9.84
C SER A 34 18.65 -8.07 -8.95
N GLY A 35 19.83 -7.92 -9.55
CA GLY A 35 21.05 -7.54 -8.85
C GLY A 35 20.94 -6.27 -8.00
N ASN A 36 20.02 -5.36 -8.36
CA ASN A 36 19.71 -4.17 -7.55
C ASN A 36 19.31 -4.50 -6.11
N HIS A 37 18.73 -5.68 -5.90
CA HIS A 37 18.14 -6.07 -4.64
C HIS A 37 18.97 -7.11 -3.89
N VAL A 38 19.71 -7.95 -4.62
CA VAL A 38 20.36 -9.13 -4.04
C VAL A 38 21.87 -9.19 -4.21
N ASP A 39 22.48 -8.36 -5.08
CA ASP A 39 23.92 -8.38 -5.35
C ASP A 39 24.63 -7.14 -4.79
N GLU A 40 25.25 -7.31 -3.62
CA GLU A 40 25.98 -6.25 -2.94
C GLU A 40 27.21 -5.78 -3.73
N VAL A 41 27.93 -6.72 -4.38
CA VAL A 41 29.14 -6.40 -5.15
C VAL A 41 28.78 -5.58 -6.40
N TYR A 42 27.69 -5.95 -7.06
CA TYR A 42 27.14 -5.21 -8.18
C TYR A 42 26.74 -3.79 -7.76
N MET A 43 25.99 -3.66 -6.67
CA MET A 43 25.44 -2.38 -6.24
C MET A 43 26.47 -1.43 -5.62
N LYS A 44 27.56 -1.93 -5.06
CA LYS A 44 28.69 -1.09 -4.62
C LYS A 44 29.31 -0.26 -5.75
N LYS A 45 29.20 -0.73 -7.00
CA LYS A 45 29.72 -0.02 -8.18
C LYS A 45 28.71 0.96 -8.77
N SER A 46 27.46 0.93 -8.30
CA SER A 46 26.40 1.81 -8.77
C SER A 46 26.43 3.17 -8.05
N LYS A 47 25.70 4.15 -8.59
CA LYS A 47 25.51 5.45 -7.93
C LYS A 47 24.83 5.35 -6.55
N TYR A 48 24.19 4.24 -6.25
CA TYR A 48 23.52 4.01 -4.97
C TYR A 48 24.46 3.49 -3.88
N GLY A 49 25.56 2.83 -4.26
CA GLY A 49 26.58 2.33 -3.36
C GLY A 49 26.16 1.13 -2.50
N GLN A 50 24.92 0.72 -2.53
CA GLN A 50 24.34 -0.37 -1.74
C GLN A 50 23.06 -0.90 -2.38
N ARG A 51 22.61 -2.08 -1.94
CA ARG A 51 21.34 -2.68 -2.40
C ARG A 51 20.14 -1.81 -2.02
N ILE A 52 19.14 -1.81 -2.87
CA ILE A 52 17.87 -1.09 -2.68
C ILE A 52 16.70 -2.07 -2.62
N ALA A 53 15.65 -1.71 -1.89
CA ALA A 53 14.43 -2.49 -1.86
C ALA A 53 13.67 -2.38 -3.21
N HIS A 54 12.89 -3.40 -3.54
CA HIS A 54 12.00 -3.37 -4.70
C HIS A 54 11.00 -2.21 -4.57
N GLY A 55 10.85 -1.43 -5.62
CA GLY A 55 9.77 -0.43 -5.67
C GLY A 55 8.39 -1.07 -5.49
N ALA A 56 8.17 -2.22 -6.10
CA ALA A 56 6.92 -2.97 -5.99
C ALA A 56 6.62 -3.44 -4.55
N LEU A 57 7.62 -3.64 -3.70
CA LEU A 57 7.43 -3.91 -2.27
C LEU A 57 6.73 -2.75 -1.56
N MET A 58 6.98 -1.49 -1.99
CA MET A 58 6.28 -0.32 -1.44
C MET A 58 4.79 -0.39 -1.72
N VAL A 59 4.36 -0.92 -2.87
CA VAL A 59 2.93 -1.14 -3.18
C VAL A 59 2.33 -2.16 -2.21
N GLY A 60 3.07 -3.19 -1.83
CA GLY A 60 2.67 -4.13 -0.77
C GLY A 60 2.39 -3.42 0.56
N TYR A 61 3.23 -2.49 0.96
CA TYR A 61 3.00 -1.70 2.18
C TYR A 61 1.84 -0.70 2.03
N MET A 62 1.59 -0.17 0.84
CA MET A 62 0.38 0.62 0.54
C MET A 62 -0.88 -0.22 0.72
N SER A 63 -0.83 -1.51 0.35
CA SER A 63 -1.94 -2.46 0.56
C SER A 63 -2.23 -2.65 2.06
N THR A 64 -1.21 -2.72 2.92
CA THR A 64 -1.39 -2.77 4.37
C THR A 64 -2.15 -1.54 4.89
N ALA A 65 -1.78 -0.36 4.44
CA ALA A 65 -2.48 0.88 4.83
C ALA A 65 -3.94 0.89 4.34
N SER A 66 -4.22 0.35 3.15
CA SER A 66 -5.58 0.14 2.67
C SER A 66 -6.38 -0.77 3.60
N THR A 67 -5.80 -1.90 4.04
CA THR A 67 -6.43 -2.82 5.00
C THR A 67 -6.75 -2.11 6.31
N MET A 68 -5.86 -1.29 6.83
CA MET A 68 -6.14 -0.50 8.04
C MET A 68 -7.33 0.45 7.88
N MET A 69 -7.54 1.03 6.68
CA MET A 69 -8.73 1.84 6.39
C MET A 69 -9.99 0.97 6.34
N ILE A 70 -9.90 -0.21 5.74
CA ILE A 70 -10.99 -1.19 5.71
C ILE A 70 -11.38 -1.61 7.13
N ASP A 71 -10.42 -1.94 7.99
CA ASP A 71 -10.67 -2.35 9.38
C ASP A 71 -11.41 -1.26 10.16
N ARG A 72 -11.09 0.02 9.92
CA ARG A 72 -11.84 1.14 10.50
C ARG A 72 -13.29 1.22 10.01
N ALA A 73 -13.54 0.89 8.74
CA ALA A 73 -14.90 0.84 8.19
C ALA A 73 -15.67 -0.37 8.76
N LEU A 74 -15.04 -1.53 8.87
CA LEU A 74 -15.61 -2.72 9.49
C LEU A 74 -16.01 -2.49 10.95
N ALA A 75 -15.15 -1.80 11.71
CA ALA A 75 -15.45 -1.43 13.10
C ALA A 75 -16.67 -0.49 13.24
N LYS A 76 -17.11 0.16 12.17
CA LYS A 76 -18.31 0.98 12.10
C LYS A 76 -19.55 0.23 11.58
N GLY A 77 -19.46 -1.09 11.41
CA GLY A 77 -20.57 -1.92 10.94
C GLY A 77 -20.69 -1.97 9.42
N LEU A 78 -19.57 -1.97 8.70
CA LEU A 78 -19.56 -2.16 7.24
C LEU A 78 -20.18 -3.53 6.88
N ASP A 79 -21.12 -3.52 5.93
CA ASP A 79 -21.84 -4.68 5.39
C ASP A 79 -21.50 -4.91 3.90
N SER A 80 -20.25 -4.73 3.55
CA SER A 80 -19.73 -4.96 2.20
C SER A 80 -18.33 -5.53 2.25
N THR A 81 -17.96 -6.27 1.21
CA THR A 81 -16.62 -6.81 1.00
C THR A 81 -15.80 -5.83 0.17
N PRO A 82 -14.81 -5.15 0.75
CA PRO A 82 -13.97 -4.23 0.00
C PRO A 82 -12.96 -5.00 -0.85
N VAL A 83 -12.82 -4.63 -2.12
CA VAL A 83 -11.82 -5.22 -3.02
C VAL A 83 -11.00 -4.14 -3.71
N SER A 84 -9.69 -4.37 -3.77
CA SER A 84 -8.78 -3.50 -4.52
C SER A 84 -9.03 -3.67 -6.02
N LEU A 85 -9.26 -2.57 -6.73
CA LEU A 85 -9.33 -2.58 -8.20
C LEU A 85 -7.96 -2.27 -8.83
N GLY A 86 -7.03 -1.74 -8.06
CA GLY A 86 -5.69 -1.45 -8.52
C GLY A 86 -5.15 -0.11 -8.02
N TYR A 87 -3.99 0.21 -8.54
CA TYR A 87 -3.25 1.43 -8.22
C TYR A 87 -2.97 2.20 -9.50
N ASP A 88 -3.41 3.45 -9.55
CA ASP A 88 -3.08 4.39 -10.61
C ASP A 88 -1.86 5.22 -10.22
N ARG A 89 -1.15 5.76 -11.21
CA ARG A 89 -0.06 6.75 -11.03
C ARG A 89 1.00 6.33 -10.02
N VAL A 90 1.32 5.04 -9.98
CA VAL A 90 2.42 4.54 -9.16
C VAL A 90 3.73 5.16 -9.64
N ARG A 91 4.50 5.78 -8.72
CA ARG A 91 5.84 6.30 -9.00
C ARG A 91 6.75 6.01 -7.84
N PHE A 92 7.95 5.54 -8.17
CA PHE A 92 9.06 5.36 -7.22
C PHE A 92 10.01 6.54 -7.43
N LEU A 93 10.04 7.44 -6.45
CA LEU A 93 10.67 8.75 -6.57
C LEU A 93 12.09 8.77 -6.00
N ALA A 94 12.36 7.91 -5.02
CA ALA A 94 13.68 7.76 -4.41
C ALA A 94 13.89 6.30 -3.97
N PRO A 95 15.15 5.84 -3.87
CA PRO A 95 15.47 4.51 -3.39
C PRO A 95 15.10 4.36 -1.91
N VAL A 96 14.69 3.15 -1.54
CA VAL A 96 14.58 2.72 -0.14
C VAL A 96 15.69 1.73 0.11
N PHE A 97 16.54 2.03 1.08
CA PHE A 97 17.67 1.18 1.44
C PHE A 97 17.28 0.19 2.56
N PHE A 98 18.05 -0.88 2.68
CA PHE A 98 17.89 -1.80 3.80
C PHE A 98 18.17 -1.07 5.12
N GLY A 99 17.26 -1.19 6.07
CA GLY A 99 17.30 -0.46 7.33
C GLY A 99 16.53 0.85 7.35
N ASP A 100 16.07 1.36 6.20
CA ASP A 100 15.19 2.53 6.18
C ASP A 100 13.86 2.22 6.86
N SER A 101 13.36 3.19 7.61
CA SER A 101 12.01 3.14 8.18
C SER A 101 11.08 4.00 7.34
N ILE A 102 10.09 3.36 6.74
CA ILE A 102 9.08 4.03 5.92
C ILE A 102 7.80 4.29 6.70
N ARG A 103 7.08 5.32 6.30
CA ARG A 103 5.74 5.62 6.75
C ARG A 103 4.84 5.79 5.53
N VAL A 104 3.82 4.94 5.44
CA VAL A 104 2.77 5.04 4.44
C VAL A 104 1.61 5.85 5.03
N THR A 105 1.21 6.91 4.34
CA THR A 105 -0.01 7.68 4.65
C THR A 105 -1.02 7.40 3.55
N TYR A 106 -2.19 6.92 3.94
CA TYR A 106 -3.30 6.59 3.06
C TYR A 106 -4.47 7.52 3.40
N THR A 107 -4.89 8.36 2.45
CA THR A 107 -5.92 9.38 2.70
C THR A 107 -6.99 9.28 1.63
N ILE A 108 -8.26 9.14 2.04
CA ILE A 108 -9.40 9.14 1.12
C ILE A 108 -9.49 10.49 0.42
N SER A 109 -9.36 10.48 -0.90
CA SER A 109 -9.36 11.68 -1.76
C SER A 109 -10.61 11.82 -2.62
N GLU A 110 -11.36 10.72 -2.84
CA GLU A 110 -12.59 10.74 -3.63
C GLU A 110 -13.53 9.62 -3.18
N ILE A 111 -14.84 9.88 -3.24
CA ILE A 111 -15.90 8.89 -2.97
C ILE A 111 -16.93 8.98 -4.09
N ASP A 112 -17.07 7.89 -4.85
CA ASP A 112 -18.09 7.70 -5.87
C ASP A 112 -19.15 6.73 -5.31
N ARG A 113 -20.25 7.30 -4.81
CA ARG A 113 -21.34 6.52 -4.18
C ARG A 113 -22.13 5.70 -5.19
N ASP A 114 -22.29 6.19 -6.41
CA ASP A 114 -23.05 5.51 -7.45
C ASP A 114 -22.34 4.24 -7.92
N ARG A 115 -21.03 4.31 -8.05
CA ARG A 115 -20.19 3.16 -8.39
C ARG A 115 -19.70 2.37 -7.18
N GLN A 116 -20.04 2.78 -5.96
CA GLN A 116 -19.54 2.17 -4.71
C GLN A 116 -18.01 2.06 -4.72
N ARG A 117 -17.33 3.17 -5.03
CA ARG A 117 -15.86 3.25 -5.10
C ARG A 117 -15.33 4.38 -4.23
N SER A 118 -14.13 4.19 -3.72
CA SER A 118 -13.32 5.27 -3.15
C SER A 118 -11.93 5.28 -3.80
N ARG A 119 -11.35 6.48 -3.88
CA ARG A 119 -9.94 6.66 -4.21
C ARG A 119 -9.22 7.18 -2.98
N ALA A 120 -7.96 6.79 -2.87
CA ALA A 120 -7.09 7.32 -1.83
C ALA A 120 -5.77 7.75 -2.45
N LYS A 121 -5.29 8.90 -2.00
CA LYS A 121 -3.89 9.32 -2.20
C LYS A 121 -3.04 8.53 -1.22
N VAL A 122 -1.97 7.91 -1.73
CA VAL A 122 -1.04 7.12 -0.94
C VAL A 122 0.36 7.68 -1.12
N GLU A 123 1.00 8.02 -0.01
CA GLU A 123 2.35 8.57 0.04
C GLU A 123 3.21 7.74 0.96
N VAL A 124 4.43 7.42 0.52
CA VAL A 124 5.43 6.73 1.32
C VAL A 124 6.61 7.66 1.54
N HIS A 125 6.92 7.92 2.80
CA HIS A 125 8.07 8.72 3.21
C HIS A 125 9.07 7.86 3.98
N ASN A 126 10.37 8.14 3.84
CA ASN A 126 11.41 7.52 4.67
C ASN A 126 11.54 8.25 6.02
N GLN A 127 12.48 7.81 6.86
CA GLN A 127 12.75 8.41 8.18
C GLN A 127 13.28 9.85 8.11
N HIS A 128 13.79 10.28 6.95
CA HIS A 128 14.29 11.64 6.74
C HIS A 128 13.19 12.59 6.24
N GLY A 129 11.99 12.08 5.97
CA GLY A 129 10.87 12.84 5.43
C GLY A 129 10.86 12.94 3.90
N ASP A 130 11.77 12.24 3.21
CA ASP A 130 11.76 12.21 1.75
C ASP A 130 10.61 11.39 1.24
N LEU A 131 9.92 11.89 0.22
CA LEU A 131 8.86 11.17 -0.49
C LEU A 131 9.48 10.13 -1.42
N VAL A 132 9.35 8.85 -1.08
CA VAL A 132 10.00 7.74 -1.81
C VAL A 132 9.07 7.05 -2.80
N ALA A 133 7.76 7.04 -2.54
CA ALA A 133 6.78 6.50 -3.48
C ALA A 133 5.42 7.16 -3.32
N VAL A 134 4.64 7.17 -4.40
CA VAL A 134 3.26 7.66 -4.43
C VAL A 134 2.39 6.74 -5.28
N ALA A 135 1.09 6.72 -5.00
CA ALA A 135 0.07 6.10 -5.82
C ALA A 135 -1.31 6.67 -5.54
N GLU A 136 -2.26 6.39 -6.40
CA GLU A 136 -3.70 6.49 -6.15
C GLU A 136 -4.27 5.08 -6.06
N HIS A 137 -4.82 4.68 -4.92
CA HIS A 137 -5.47 3.38 -4.76
C HIS A 137 -6.96 3.49 -5.05
N ILE A 138 -7.52 2.50 -5.74
CA ILE A 138 -8.93 2.41 -6.06
C ILE A 138 -9.53 1.21 -5.35
N LEU A 139 -10.50 1.47 -4.47
CA LEU A 139 -11.21 0.46 -3.71
C LEU A 139 -12.67 0.39 -4.14
N LYS A 140 -13.18 -0.81 -4.38
CA LYS A 140 -14.60 -1.10 -4.63
C LYS A 140 -15.20 -1.71 -3.36
N TRP A 141 -16.33 -1.17 -2.94
CA TRP A 141 -17.10 -1.62 -1.79
C TRP A 141 -18.25 -2.48 -2.31
N VAL A 142 -18.02 -3.79 -2.41
CA VAL A 142 -19.01 -4.73 -2.97
C VAL A 142 -20.02 -5.07 -1.89
N PRO A 143 -21.33 -4.76 -2.07
CA PRO A 143 -22.35 -5.12 -1.10
C PRO A 143 -22.35 -6.63 -0.86
N ASP A 144 -22.42 -7.03 0.39
CA ASP A 144 -22.58 -8.45 0.73
C ASP A 144 -23.96 -8.95 0.28
N LYS A 145 -24.08 -10.25 0.03
CA LYS A 145 -25.39 -10.84 -0.24
C LYS A 145 -26.29 -10.63 0.97
N PRO A 146 -27.58 -10.34 0.77
CA PRO A 146 -28.52 -10.37 1.89
C PRO A 146 -28.36 -11.74 2.57
N GLY A 147 -28.05 -11.73 3.87
CA GLY A 147 -27.97 -12.99 4.61
C GLY A 147 -29.24 -13.78 4.39
N GLU A 148 -29.15 -15.07 4.05
CA GLU A 148 -30.26 -15.98 4.25
C GLU A 148 -30.57 -15.88 5.75
N ALA A 149 -31.76 -15.35 6.08
CA ALA A 149 -32.22 -15.36 7.44
C ALA A 149 -32.12 -16.80 7.92
N ALA A 150 -31.34 -17.01 8.98
CA ALA A 150 -31.22 -18.33 9.59
C ALA A 150 -32.63 -18.88 9.83
N ALA A 151 -32.98 -19.88 9.06
CA ALA A 151 -34.23 -20.59 9.21
C ALA A 151 -34.26 -21.41 10.51
#